data_74803ba9a4a5a7f608b7a909cf1300eb
#
_entry.id   74803ba9a4a5a7f608b7a909cf1300eb
#
_cell.length_a   1.000
_cell.length_b   1.000
_cell.length_c   1.000
_cell.angle_alpha   90.00
_cell.angle_beta   90.00
_cell.angle_gamma   90.00
#
_symmetry.space_group_name_H-M   'P 1'
#
loop_
_entity.id
_entity.type
_entity.pdbx_description
1 polymer ?
#
loop_
_entity_poly.entity_id
_entity_poly.type
_entity_poly.pdbx_seq_one_letter_code
_entity_poly.pdbx_strand_id
1 'polypeptide(L)'
;PTETEEGYTVYQCSRCDATEHRDIVPAIGHKCPSKDFSDLNPAQWYHPYTDYVLDNGLMIGVGGGKFAPNGKVTRAQLVTTLYRLAGEPKVTELSTFTDVRENQWYAKAVAWAQDEGIAKGITDTTFRPDAPLTREQAATFLYRYITGYLKQEPVKGADLAVYKDADKISDYAKDAIAWATAEGIFEGFEDSTM
;
A
#
# COMPACT_ATOMS: atom_id res chain seq x y z
N PRO A 1 -14.61 7.51 -20.92
CA PRO A 1 -13.42 8.30 -21.17
C PRO A 1 -12.30 7.92 -20.20
N THR A 2 -11.07 8.00 -20.68
CA THR A 2 -9.87 7.94 -19.83
C THR A 2 -9.35 9.36 -19.59
N GLU A 3 -8.24 9.47 -18.90
CA GLU A 3 -7.58 10.76 -18.66
C GLU A 3 -7.07 11.43 -19.94
N THR A 4 -6.71 10.63 -20.94
CA THR A 4 -6.12 11.08 -22.20
C THR A 4 -6.99 10.79 -23.42
N GLU A 5 -7.99 9.93 -23.31
CA GLU A 5 -8.83 9.51 -24.41
C GLU A 5 -10.32 9.80 -24.16
N GLU A 6 -11.02 10.16 -25.19
CA GLU A 6 -12.47 10.33 -25.17
C GLU A 6 -13.16 8.99 -24.91
N GLY A 7 -14.20 9.02 -24.10
CA GLY A 7 -15.11 7.89 -23.94
C GLY A 7 -16.19 7.93 -25.00
N TYR A 8 -16.63 6.77 -25.43
CA TYR A 8 -17.75 6.65 -26.38
C TYR A 8 -18.47 5.31 -26.24
N THR A 9 -19.71 5.27 -26.69
CA THR A 9 -20.45 4.02 -26.85
C THR A 9 -20.30 3.54 -28.29
N VAL A 10 -19.92 2.27 -28.48
CA VAL A 10 -19.85 1.66 -29.80
C VAL A 10 -21.20 1.03 -30.12
N TYR A 11 -21.85 1.55 -31.20
CA TYR A 11 -23.04 0.96 -31.77
C TYR A 11 -22.67 0.15 -33.00
N GLN A 12 -22.96 -1.14 -32.99
CA GLN A 12 -22.76 -2.01 -34.15
C GLN A 12 -24.05 -2.24 -34.88
N CYS A 13 -24.03 -2.12 -36.21
CA CYS A 13 -25.17 -2.43 -37.03
C CYS A 13 -25.48 -3.92 -37.02
N SER A 14 -26.71 -4.31 -36.70
CA SER A 14 -27.14 -5.72 -36.66
C SER A 14 -27.25 -6.36 -38.07
N ARG A 15 -27.08 -5.60 -39.14
CA ARG A 15 -27.22 -6.05 -40.55
C ARG A 15 -25.93 -5.95 -41.36
N CYS A 16 -24.94 -5.24 -40.87
CA CYS A 16 -23.62 -5.10 -41.47
C CYS A 16 -22.60 -4.85 -40.35
N ASP A 17 -21.34 -5.02 -40.62
CA ASP A 17 -20.26 -4.87 -39.62
C ASP A 17 -19.90 -3.38 -39.33
N ALA A 18 -20.72 -2.43 -39.81
CA ALA A 18 -20.47 -1.02 -39.56
C ALA A 18 -20.61 -0.70 -38.07
N THR A 19 -19.69 0.07 -37.57
CA THR A 19 -19.69 0.59 -36.19
C THR A 19 -19.77 2.10 -36.21
N GLU A 20 -20.47 2.67 -35.24
CA GLU A 20 -20.55 4.10 -34.99
C GLU A 20 -20.23 4.38 -33.53
N HIS A 21 -19.43 5.41 -33.31
CA HIS A 21 -19.16 5.93 -31.96
C HIS A 21 -20.18 7.03 -31.65
N ARG A 22 -20.92 6.87 -30.58
CA ARG A 22 -21.88 7.87 -30.05
C ARG A 22 -21.61 8.17 -28.58
N ASP A 23 -22.33 9.13 -28.06
CA ASP A 23 -22.23 9.53 -26.66
C ASP A 23 -20.79 9.89 -26.30
N ILE A 24 -20.13 10.65 -27.18
CA ILE A 24 -18.73 11.05 -26.99
C ILE A 24 -18.64 11.92 -25.73
N VAL A 25 -17.83 11.46 -24.78
CA VAL A 25 -17.48 12.19 -23.57
C VAL A 25 -16.01 12.60 -23.66
N PRO A 26 -15.71 13.90 -23.59
CA PRO A 26 -14.33 14.38 -23.65
C PRO A 26 -13.42 13.69 -22.62
N ALA A 27 -12.14 13.60 -22.91
CA ALA A 27 -11.13 13.13 -21.95
C ALA A 27 -11.19 13.99 -20.66
N ILE A 28 -11.11 13.36 -19.51
CA ILE A 28 -11.34 14.00 -18.21
C ILE A 28 -10.23 15.01 -17.87
N GLY A 29 -9.09 14.93 -18.55
CA GLY A 29 -7.90 15.69 -18.22
C GLY A 29 -7.24 15.13 -16.96
N HIS A 30 -6.12 14.45 -17.10
CA HIS A 30 -5.41 13.90 -15.95
C HIS A 30 -4.73 15.01 -15.14
N LYS A 31 -5.15 15.17 -13.89
CA LYS A 31 -4.34 15.86 -12.91
C LYS A 31 -3.33 14.84 -12.37
N CYS A 32 -2.12 14.87 -12.88
CA CYS A 32 -1.05 13.99 -12.43
C CYS A 32 -0.38 14.60 -11.18
N PRO A 33 -0.73 14.15 -9.96
CA PRO A 33 -0.19 14.72 -8.74
C PRO A 33 1.31 14.45 -8.58
N SER A 34 1.84 13.42 -9.24
CA SER A 34 3.29 13.17 -9.30
C SER A 34 4.10 14.34 -9.85
N LYS A 35 3.50 15.23 -10.66
CA LYS A 35 4.18 16.42 -11.20
C LYS A 35 4.58 17.44 -10.14
N ASP A 36 3.96 17.39 -8.98
CA ASP A 36 4.27 18.26 -7.85
C ASP A 36 5.55 17.82 -7.11
N PHE A 37 6.13 16.67 -7.50
CA PHE A 37 7.30 16.08 -6.88
C PHE A 37 8.49 16.04 -7.85
N SER A 38 9.61 16.66 -7.45
CA SER A 38 10.79 16.82 -8.31
C SER A 38 11.54 15.51 -8.60
N ASP A 39 11.28 14.45 -7.85
CA ASP A 39 11.95 13.17 -7.92
C ASP A 39 11.04 12.02 -8.45
N LEU A 40 9.82 12.35 -8.89
CA LEU A 40 8.95 11.41 -9.58
C LEU A 40 9.08 11.57 -11.11
N ASN A 41 9.17 10.43 -11.80
CA ASN A 41 9.23 10.38 -13.26
C ASN A 41 7.99 9.65 -13.80
N PRO A 42 7.12 10.33 -14.58
CA PRO A 42 5.91 9.72 -15.13
C PRO A 42 6.15 8.54 -16.07
N ALA A 43 7.35 8.38 -16.60
CA ALA A 43 7.70 7.24 -17.46
C ALA A 43 8.07 5.96 -16.68
N GLN A 44 8.12 6.03 -15.36
CA GLN A 44 8.49 4.89 -14.53
C GLN A 44 7.29 4.01 -14.18
N TRP A 45 7.55 2.73 -13.94
CA TRP A 45 6.54 1.73 -13.62
C TRP A 45 5.70 2.07 -12.38
N TYR A 46 6.25 2.81 -11.42
CA TYR A 46 5.56 3.18 -10.18
C TYR A 46 4.57 4.35 -10.35
N HIS A 47 4.58 5.05 -11.49
CA HIS A 47 3.80 6.28 -11.68
C HIS A 47 2.29 6.12 -11.39
N PRO A 48 1.58 5.11 -11.94
CA PRO A 48 0.16 4.97 -11.65
C PRO A 48 -0.13 4.70 -10.16
N TYR A 49 0.77 4.04 -9.47
CA TYR A 49 0.63 3.76 -8.04
C TYR A 49 0.93 4.98 -7.18
N THR A 50 1.92 5.80 -7.56
CA THR A 50 2.21 7.05 -6.87
C THR A 50 1.08 8.05 -7.03
N ASP A 51 0.51 8.19 -8.23
CA ASP A 51 -0.66 9.05 -8.45
C ASP A 51 -1.85 8.57 -7.61
N TYR A 52 -2.12 7.27 -7.58
CA TYR A 52 -3.20 6.72 -6.77
C TYR A 52 -3.06 7.05 -5.27
N VAL A 53 -1.88 6.83 -4.69
CA VAL A 53 -1.69 7.09 -3.25
C VAL A 53 -1.67 8.57 -2.91
N LEU A 54 -1.28 9.44 -3.85
CA LEU A 54 -1.32 10.89 -3.69
C LEU A 54 -2.75 11.42 -3.83
N ASP A 55 -3.50 11.02 -4.85
CA ASP A 55 -4.89 11.44 -5.07
C ASP A 55 -5.82 11.02 -3.93
N ASN A 56 -5.57 9.85 -3.35
CA ASN A 56 -6.34 9.35 -2.22
C ASN A 56 -5.79 9.82 -0.85
N GLY A 57 -4.77 10.68 -0.83
CA GLY A 57 -4.19 11.21 0.41
C GLY A 57 -3.51 10.16 1.29
N LEU A 58 -3.25 8.95 0.76
CA LEU A 58 -2.63 7.85 1.52
C LEU A 58 -1.16 8.14 1.82
N MET A 59 -0.47 8.76 0.87
CA MET A 59 0.89 9.26 1.01
C MET A 59 0.97 10.72 0.57
N ILE A 60 1.84 11.51 1.20
CA ILE A 60 1.99 12.95 0.94
C ILE A 60 3.44 13.35 0.62
N GLY A 61 4.30 12.35 0.34
CA GLY A 61 5.73 12.55 0.15
C GLY A 61 6.52 12.67 1.45
N VAL A 62 7.80 13.00 1.31
CA VAL A 62 8.76 13.07 2.44
C VAL A 62 9.17 14.50 2.78
N GLY A 63 8.54 15.49 2.15
CA GLY A 63 8.84 16.91 2.32
C GLY A 63 9.78 17.47 1.24
N GLY A 64 9.89 18.79 1.19
CA GLY A 64 10.74 19.50 0.21
C GLY A 64 10.38 19.23 -1.25
N GLY A 65 9.11 18.94 -1.58
CA GLY A 65 8.68 18.59 -2.93
C GLY A 65 9.27 17.27 -3.43
N LYS A 66 9.50 16.31 -2.53
CA LYS A 66 10.00 14.97 -2.83
C LYS A 66 9.09 13.88 -2.32
N PHE A 67 8.99 12.79 -3.08
CA PHE A 67 8.26 11.59 -2.74
C PHE A 67 9.18 10.45 -2.25
N ALA A 68 10.41 10.40 -2.75
CA ALA A 68 11.43 9.39 -2.51
C ALA A 68 11.01 7.97 -2.97
N PRO A 69 10.71 7.76 -4.28
CA PRO A 69 10.17 6.48 -4.77
C PRO A 69 11.13 5.30 -4.57
N ASN A 70 12.43 5.57 -4.50
CA ASN A 70 13.46 4.54 -4.24
C ASN A 70 13.90 4.49 -2.76
N GLY A 71 13.21 5.24 -1.91
CA GLY A 71 13.49 5.25 -0.47
C GLY A 71 13.00 3.99 0.23
N LYS A 72 13.66 3.61 1.32
CA LYS A 72 13.17 2.53 2.17
C LYS A 72 11.97 3.03 2.96
N VAL A 73 10.84 2.34 2.85
CA VAL A 73 9.65 2.62 3.66
C VAL A 73 9.95 2.32 5.13
N THR A 74 9.60 3.25 6.00
CA THR A 74 9.74 3.05 7.46
C THR A 74 8.49 2.39 8.05
N ARG A 75 8.62 1.85 9.26
CA ARG A 75 7.50 1.26 10.01
C ARG A 75 6.37 2.28 10.23
N ALA A 76 6.72 3.52 10.59
CA ALA A 76 5.74 4.60 10.77
C ALA A 76 5.04 4.97 9.47
N GLN A 77 5.74 4.98 8.34
CA GLN A 77 5.13 5.29 7.04
C GLN A 77 4.05 4.28 6.66
N LEU A 78 4.33 2.97 6.73
CA LEU A 78 3.33 1.96 6.39
C LEU A 78 2.12 2.04 7.33
N VAL A 79 2.34 2.13 8.63
CA VAL A 79 1.25 2.23 9.60
C VAL A 79 0.39 3.47 9.36
N THR A 80 1.01 4.61 9.02
CA THR A 80 0.26 5.84 8.70
C THR A 80 -0.53 5.71 7.40
N THR A 81 0.02 5.01 6.41
CA THR A 81 -0.71 4.72 5.17
C THR A 81 -1.95 3.85 5.45
N LEU A 82 -1.83 2.82 6.28
CA LEU A 82 -2.96 1.98 6.68
C LEU A 82 -4.00 2.75 7.51
N TYR A 83 -3.55 3.62 8.41
CA TYR A 83 -4.43 4.49 9.20
C TYR A 83 -5.27 5.42 8.33
N ARG A 84 -4.64 6.03 7.31
CA ARG A 84 -5.32 6.87 6.32
C ARG A 84 -6.27 6.05 5.44
N LEU A 85 -5.84 4.87 5.01
CA LEU A 85 -6.69 3.94 4.24
C LEU A 85 -7.94 3.52 5.04
N ALA A 86 -7.83 3.43 6.36
CA ALA A 86 -8.95 3.18 7.28
C ALA A 86 -9.85 4.41 7.51
N GLY A 87 -9.55 5.57 6.90
CA GLY A 87 -10.29 6.81 7.06
C GLY A 87 -9.94 7.60 8.32
N GLU A 88 -8.74 7.42 8.84
CA GLU A 88 -8.22 8.10 10.04
C GLU A 88 -9.14 7.96 11.26
N PRO A 89 -9.41 6.73 11.75
CA PRO A 89 -10.32 6.48 12.88
C PRO A 89 -9.95 7.30 14.11
N LYS A 90 -10.95 7.62 14.91
CA LYS A 90 -10.72 8.37 16.16
C LYS A 90 -9.83 7.57 17.11
N VAL A 91 -8.73 8.17 17.53
CA VAL A 91 -7.82 7.62 18.54
C VAL A 91 -8.10 8.31 19.88
N THR A 92 -8.36 7.54 20.91
CA THR A 92 -8.69 8.02 22.26
C THR A 92 -7.53 7.91 23.23
N GLU A 93 -6.63 6.98 23.00
CA GLU A 93 -5.48 6.73 23.86
C GLU A 93 -4.17 6.81 23.06
N LEU A 94 -3.12 7.20 23.73
CA LEU A 94 -1.78 7.24 23.14
C LEU A 94 -1.17 5.86 23.10
N SER A 95 -0.21 5.69 22.22
CA SER A 95 0.59 4.48 22.17
C SER A 95 1.39 4.29 23.47
N THR A 96 1.52 3.05 23.92
CA THR A 96 2.35 2.68 25.08
C THR A 96 3.85 2.59 24.75
N PHE A 97 4.23 2.77 23.49
CA PHE A 97 5.63 2.72 23.07
C PHE A 97 6.38 3.98 23.48
N THR A 98 7.48 3.82 24.21
CA THR A 98 8.26 4.93 24.77
C THR A 98 9.00 5.76 23.72
N ASP A 99 9.21 5.21 22.55
CA ASP A 99 9.87 5.87 21.41
C ASP A 99 8.88 6.53 20.43
N VAL A 100 7.59 6.55 20.76
CA VAL A 100 6.53 7.22 19.99
C VAL A 100 6.06 8.45 20.75
N ARG A 101 6.56 9.64 20.35
CA ARG A 101 6.18 10.90 20.98
C ARG A 101 4.86 11.40 20.42
N GLU A 102 4.01 11.98 21.27
CA GLU A 102 2.67 12.49 20.93
C GLU A 102 2.64 13.50 19.79
N ASN A 103 3.66 14.35 19.70
CA ASN A 103 3.74 15.42 18.71
C ASN A 103 4.26 14.96 17.34
N GLN A 104 4.53 13.68 17.16
CA GLN A 104 4.99 13.14 15.89
C GLN A 104 3.83 12.91 14.92
N TRP A 105 4.08 13.11 13.65
CA TRP A 105 3.08 12.96 12.58
C TRP A 105 2.44 11.57 12.50
N TYR A 106 3.15 10.54 12.99
CA TYR A 106 2.71 9.14 13.00
C TYR A 106 2.07 8.71 14.33
N ALA A 107 2.05 9.58 15.35
CA ALA A 107 1.69 9.16 16.71
C ALA A 107 0.28 8.54 16.80
N LYS A 108 -0.71 9.19 16.18
CA LYS A 108 -2.09 8.67 16.13
C LYS A 108 -2.18 7.35 15.36
N ALA A 109 -1.48 7.25 14.24
CA ALA A 109 -1.48 6.05 13.43
C ALA A 109 -0.87 4.85 14.17
N VAL A 110 0.23 5.07 14.89
CA VAL A 110 0.86 4.02 15.70
C VAL A 110 -0.03 3.61 16.88
N ALA A 111 -0.67 4.56 17.56
CA ALA A 111 -1.59 4.27 18.65
C ALA A 111 -2.80 3.43 18.16
N TRP A 112 -3.43 3.84 17.06
CA TRP A 112 -4.49 3.09 16.41
C TRP A 112 -4.06 1.68 16.00
N ALA A 113 -2.92 1.57 15.34
CA ALA A 113 -2.43 0.27 14.86
C ALA A 113 -2.01 -0.67 16.00
N GLN A 114 -1.60 -0.12 17.15
CA GLN A 114 -1.35 -0.87 18.37
C GLN A 114 -2.65 -1.38 18.97
N ASP A 115 -3.67 -0.52 19.11
CA ASP A 115 -4.98 -0.85 19.67
C ASP A 115 -5.70 -1.92 18.84
N GLU A 116 -5.68 -1.78 17.52
CA GLU A 116 -6.28 -2.74 16.58
C GLU A 116 -5.42 -4.01 16.36
N GLY A 117 -4.28 -4.13 17.05
CA GLY A 117 -3.39 -5.28 16.93
C GLY A 117 -2.70 -5.43 15.57
N ILE A 118 -2.75 -4.41 14.70
CA ILE A 118 -2.13 -4.40 13.37
C ILE A 118 -0.62 -4.38 13.50
N ALA A 119 -0.11 -3.44 14.30
CA ALA A 119 1.32 -3.26 14.50
C ALA A 119 1.72 -3.54 15.95
N LYS A 120 2.60 -4.50 16.12
CA LYS A 120 3.26 -4.78 17.40
C LYS A 120 4.61 -4.09 17.43
N GLY A 121 5.10 -3.78 18.64
CA GLY A 121 6.45 -3.29 18.86
C GLY A 121 7.53 -4.29 18.42
N ILE A 122 8.75 -3.81 18.33
CA ILE A 122 9.93 -4.69 18.25
C ILE A 122 10.19 -5.32 19.63
N THR A 123 9.86 -4.59 20.68
CA THR A 123 9.73 -5.07 22.06
C THR A 123 8.38 -4.61 22.61
N ASP A 124 8.05 -4.99 23.84
CA ASP A 124 6.81 -4.57 24.50
C ASP A 124 6.71 -3.05 24.66
N THR A 125 7.84 -2.35 24.68
CA THR A 125 7.90 -0.89 24.93
C THR A 125 8.47 -0.07 23.80
N THR A 126 8.92 -0.66 22.70
CA THR A 126 9.53 0.08 21.57
C THR A 126 8.92 -0.31 20.23
N PHE A 127 8.58 0.68 19.42
CA PHE A 127 8.02 0.52 18.08
C PHE A 127 9.06 0.62 16.97
N ARG A 128 10.07 1.47 17.13
CA ARG A 128 11.08 1.89 16.14
C ARG A 128 10.45 2.50 14.89
N PRO A 129 9.80 3.68 15.00
CA PRO A 129 9.05 4.29 13.91
C PRO A 129 9.88 4.56 12.65
N ASP A 130 11.12 5.00 12.82
CA ASP A 130 12.02 5.38 11.72
C ASP A 130 12.84 4.21 11.16
N ALA A 131 12.71 3.01 11.74
CA ALA A 131 13.42 1.83 11.22
C ALA A 131 12.87 1.43 9.85
N PRO A 132 13.73 1.06 8.90
CA PRO A 132 13.30 0.47 7.64
C PRO A 132 12.43 -0.76 7.88
N LEU A 133 11.34 -0.84 7.13
CA LEU A 133 10.41 -1.95 7.17
C LEU A 133 10.98 -3.14 6.39
N THR A 134 10.95 -4.33 6.97
CA THR A 134 11.26 -5.57 6.24
C THR A 134 10.05 -6.09 5.48
N ARG A 135 10.24 -6.93 4.47
CA ARG A 135 9.14 -7.60 3.74
C ARG A 135 8.23 -8.39 4.68
N GLU A 136 8.81 -9.13 5.63
CA GLU A 136 8.08 -9.87 6.66
C GLU A 136 7.18 -8.98 7.51
N GLN A 137 7.72 -7.84 7.95
CA GLN A 137 6.96 -6.88 8.74
C GLN A 137 5.84 -6.23 7.91
N ALA A 138 6.13 -5.89 6.65
CA ALA A 138 5.13 -5.32 5.73
C ALA A 138 3.98 -6.31 5.52
N ALA A 139 4.27 -7.55 5.15
CA ALA A 139 3.26 -8.60 4.99
C ALA A 139 2.44 -8.78 6.27
N THR A 140 3.10 -8.81 7.43
CA THR A 140 2.42 -9.02 8.71
C THR A 140 1.46 -7.86 9.05
N PHE A 141 1.84 -6.61 8.79
CA PHE A 141 0.96 -5.46 9.03
C PHE A 141 -0.24 -5.49 8.08
N LEU A 142 -0.02 -5.75 6.80
CA LEU A 142 -1.08 -5.89 5.80
C LEU A 142 -2.04 -7.04 6.14
N TYR A 143 -1.50 -8.21 6.46
CA TYR A 143 -2.29 -9.39 6.83
C TYR A 143 -3.18 -9.13 8.05
N ARG A 144 -2.63 -8.51 9.10
CA ARG A 144 -3.40 -8.16 10.30
C ARG A 144 -4.43 -7.06 10.03
N TYR A 145 -4.13 -6.13 9.14
CA TYR A 145 -5.09 -5.13 8.70
C TYR A 145 -6.30 -5.79 8.01
N ILE A 146 -6.07 -6.69 7.07
CA ILE A 146 -7.13 -7.40 6.35
C ILE A 146 -7.92 -8.33 7.29
N THR A 147 -7.24 -9.20 8.01
CA THR A 147 -7.90 -10.24 8.82
C THR A 147 -8.38 -9.73 10.18
N GLY A 148 -7.56 -8.92 10.84
CA GLY A 148 -7.82 -8.41 12.18
C GLY A 148 -8.74 -7.19 12.19
N TYR A 149 -8.47 -6.18 11.38
CA TYR A 149 -9.23 -4.94 11.35
C TYR A 149 -10.45 -5.01 10.42
N LEU A 150 -10.25 -5.38 9.15
CA LEU A 150 -11.35 -5.50 8.18
C LEU A 150 -12.19 -6.76 8.35
N LYS A 151 -11.76 -7.73 9.17
CA LYS A 151 -12.44 -9.01 9.42
C LYS A 151 -12.70 -9.81 8.14
N GLN A 152 -11.82 -9.69 7.17
CA GLN A 152 -11.91 -10.45 5.93
C GLN A 152 -11.20 -11.80 6.09
N GLU A 153 -11.81 -12.85 5.54
CA GLU A 153 -11.19 -14.17 5.47
C GLU A 153 -10.05 -14.12 4.44
N PRO A 154 -8.82 -14.49 4.82
CA PRO A 154 -7.71 -14.50 3.87
C PRO A 154 -7.86 -15.64 2.88
N VAL A 155 -7.39 -15.44 1.65
CA VAL A 155 -7.26 -16.56 0.71
C VAL A 155 -6.28 -17.60 1.24
N LYS A 156 -6.38 -18.82 0.75
CA LYS A 156 -5.41 -19.87 1.09
C LYS A 156 -4.01 -19.43 0.67
N GLY A 157 -3.09 -19.41 1.60
CA GLY A 157 -1.70 -19.00 1.37
C GLY A 157 -0.99 -19.87 0.33
N ALA A 158 -0.03 -19.28 -0.37
CA ALA A 158 0.85 -19.96 -1.31
C ALA A 158 1.78 -20.95 -0.58
N ASP A 159 2.25 -21.96 -1.31
CA ASP A 159 3.30 -22.85 -0.81
C ASP A 159 4.64 -22.13 -0.83
N LEU A 160 5.20 -21.85 0.34
CA LEU A 160 6.48 -21.18 0.48
C LEU A 160 7.68 -22.11 0.26
N ALA A 161 7.50 -23.44 0.24
CA ALA A 161 8.57 -24.39 0.04
C ALA A 161 9.24 -24.29 -1.35
N VAL A 162 8.62 -23.58 -2.28
CA VAL A 162 9.19 -23.28 -3.61
C VAL A 162 10.37 -22.28 -3.54
N TYR A 163 10.51 -21.54 -2.43
CA TYR A 163 11.59 -20.57 -2.24
C TYR A 163 12.77 -21.19 -1.50
N LYS A 164 13.96 -20.91 -1.98
CA LYS A 164 15.22 -21.49 -1.45
C LYS A 164 15.54 -21.06 -0.02
N ASP A 165 14.99 -19.92 0.41
CA ASP A 165 15.18 -19.32 1.73
C ASP A 165 13.93 -19.36 2.58
N ALA A 166 12.98 -20.24 2.26
CA ALA A 166 11.74 -20.42 3.03
C ALA A 166 12.01 -20.73 4.52
N ASP A 167 13.12 -21.39 4.82
CA ASP A 167 13.57 -21.71 6.19
C ASP A 167 14.03 -20.47 6.99
N LYS A 168 14.35 -19.36 6.29
CA LYS A 168 14.74 -18.09 6.92
C LYS A 168 13.55 -17.21 7.25
N ILE A 169 12.35 -17.52 6.73
CA ILE A 169 11.15 -16.77 7.04
C ILE A 169 10.79 -16.98 8.51
N SER A 170 10.70 -15.87 9.24
CA SER A 170 10.35 -15.88 10.66
C SER A 170 8.96 -16.52 10.88
N ASP A 171 8.81 -17.32 11.93
CA ASP A 171 7.54 -18.02 12.21
C ASP A 171 6.34 -17.08 12.31
N TYR A 172 6.53 -15.88 12.86
CA TYR A 172 5.46 -14.88 12.97
C TYR A 172 4.95 -14.35 11.62
N ALA A 173 5.75 -14.48 10.57
CA ALA A 173 5.47 -13.90 9.24
C ALA A 173 5.03 -14.94 8.21
N LYS A 174 5.16 -16.24 8.49
CA LYS A 174 4.89 -17.31 7.51
C LYS A 174 3.50 -17.20 6.89
N ASP A 175 2.45 -17.11 7.70
CA ASP A 175 1.09 -17.01 7.20
C ASP A 175 0.88 -15.73 6.39
N ALA A 176 1.46 -14.61 6.85
CA ALA A 176 1.35 -13.33 6.18
C ALA A 176 2.08 -13.29 4.84
N ILE A 177 3.29 -13.86 4.77
CA ILE A 177 4.04 -13.98 3.50
C ILE A 177 3.31 -14.93 2.53
N ALA A 178 2.84 -16.08 3.02
CA ALA A 178 2.08 -17.02 2.19
C ALA A 178 0.82 -16.38 1.61
N TRP A 179 0.08 -15.64 2.42
CA TRP A 179 -1.09 -14.88 1.98
C TRP A 179 -0.70 -13.79 0.98
N ALA A 180 0.30 -12.95 1.28
CA ALA A 180 0.71 -11.86 0.40
C ALA A 180 1.22 -12.36 -0.96
N THR A 181 1.84 -13.55 -0.98
CA THR A 181 2.26 -14.22 -2.22
C THR A 181 1.05 -14.74 -3.01
N ALA A 182 0.07 -15.36 -2.35
CA ALA A 182 -1.15 -15.85 -3.00
C ALA A 182 -1.99 -14.73 -3.61
N GLU A 183 -2.01 -13.55 -2.96
CA GLU A 183 -2.69 -12.34 -3.46
C GLU A 183 -1.88 -11.58 -4.52
N GLY A 184 -0.66 -12.02 -4.86
CA GLY A 184 0.22 -11.32 -5.80
C GLY A 184 0.75 -9.97 -5.28
N ILE A 185 0.66 -9.72 -3.95
CA ILE A 185 1.21 -8.52 -3.32
C ILE A 185 2.73 -8.60 -3.26
N PHE A 186 3.24 -9.81 -2.98
CA PHE A 186 4.66 -10.09 -2.97
C PHE A 186 4.99 -11.20 -3.98
N GLU A 187 6.02 -10.96 -4.74
CA GLU A 187 6.65 -11.94 -5.61
C GLU A 187 8.06 -12.26 -5.09
N GLY A 188 8.52 -13.47 -5.35
CA GLY A 188 9.89 -13.84 -5.10
C GLY A 188 10.85 -13.16 -6.08
N PHE A 189 12.13 -13.24 -5.78
CA PHE A 189 13.17 -12.77 -6.68
C PHE A 189 13.50 -13.80 -7.78
N GLU A 190 14.19 -13.35 -8.84
CA GLU A 190 14.59 -14.20 -9.97
C GLU A 190 15.46 -15.40 -9.56
N ASP A 191 16.19 -15.28 -8.45
CA ASP A 191 17.01 -16.35 -7.88
C ASP A 191 16.22 -17.37 -7.06
N SER A 192 14.89 -17.28 -7.04
CA SER A 192 13.98 -18.09 -6.25
C SER A 192 14.11 -17.89 -4.72
N THR A 193 14.47 -16.69 -4.27
CA THR A 193 14.37 -16.26 -2.87
C THR A 193 13.12 -15.38 -2.65
N MET A 194 12.71 -15.23 -1.39
CA MET A 194 11.54 -14.42 -1.01
C MET A 194 11.94 -13.03 -0.45
#